data_4346f23093117853a8b23c9c59a0e64d
#
_entry.id   4346f23093117853a8b23c9c59a0e64d
#
_cell.length_a   1.000
_cell.length_b   1.000
_cell.length_c   1.000
_cell.angle_alpha   90.00
_cell.angle_beta   90.00
_cell.angle_gamma   90.00
#
_symmetry.space_group_name_H-M   'P 1'
#
loop_
_entity.id
_entity.type
_entity.pdbx_description
1 polymer ?
#
loop_
_entity_poly.entity_id
_entity_poly.type
_entity_poly.pdbx_seq_one_letter_code
_entity_poly.pdbx_strand_id
1 'polypeptide(L)'
;MNFIDTDRHFFARRDILDVLHKRVLGLKEGYRQNVALLGSRTVGKTSILQRFMADHDDPSVTVVYLDLEGRDFAYFTTQFVKTILYQFLKSQNQPVHEDLKLLCAACQDTLKGTTVLVEAINALVKEGKYPEGYARLLSLPETFCAESGKSLVLILDEFQDMADFSVPGVFQELGKRIMTQKNCLYIVASSYAEKARTILSEKLSLLFG
;
A
#
# COMPACT_ATOMS: atom_id res chain seq x y z
N MET A 1 14.11 -12.51 -6.14
CA MET A 1 13.95 -11.90 -4.81
C MET A 1 14.41 -12.93 -3.79
N ASN A 2 15.59 -12.73 -3.20
CA ASN A 2 16.11 -13.69 -2.22
C ASN A 2 15.29 -13.54 -0.92
N PHE A 3 14.50 -14.55 -0.60
CA PHE A 3 13.87 -14.64 0.71
C PHE A 3 14.98 -14.81 1.76
N ILE A 4 15.17 -13.80 2.57
CA ILE A 4 15.95 -13.96 3.80
C ILE A 4 15.16 -14.90 4.68
N ASP A 5 15.77 -16.00 5.12
CA ASP A 5 15.16 -16.95 6.07
C ASP A 5 14.85 -16.20 7.37
N THR A 6 13.61 -15.75 7.49
CA THR A 6 13.15 -14.95 8.62
C THR A 6 12.97 -15.75 9.90
N ASP A 7 12.95 -17.08 9.84
CA ASP A 7 12.73 -17.92 11.02
C ASP A 7 13.93 -17.96 11.97
N ARG A 8 15.14 -17.75 11.45
CA ARG A 8 16.37 -17.80 12.28
C ARG A 8 16.71 -16.49 13.01
N HIS A 9 16.12 -15.37 12.61
CA HIS A 9 16.48 -14.05 13.14
C HIS A 9 15.29 -13.27 13.74
N PHE A 10 14.10 -13.87 13.79
CA PHE A 10 12.92 -13.21 14.31
C PHE A 10 12.75 -13.44 15.83
N PHE A 11 13.50 -12.66 16.63
CA PHE A 11 13.33 -12.65 18.08
C PHE A 11 12.31 -11.60 18.52
N ALA A 12 11.19 -12.07 19.07
CA ALA A 12 10.32 -11.37 20.01
C ALA A 12 9.65 -10.07 19.57
N ARG A 13 8.78 -10.10 18.52
CA ARG A 13 7.78 -9.05 18.28
C ARG A 13 6.44 -9.64 17.84
N ARG A 14 6.06 -10.72 18.48
CA ARG A 14 4.75 -11.37 18.27
C ARG A 14 3.61 -10.41 18.59
N ASP A 15 3.76 -9.58 19.59
CA ASP A 15 2.81 -8.53 19.98
C ASP A 15 2.45 -7.60 18.82
N ILE A 16 3.44 -7.16 18.03
CA ILE A 16 3.20 -6.28 16.87
C ILE A 16 2.53 -7.06 15.73
N LEU A 17 2.97 -8.29 15.46
CA LEU A 17 2.32 -9.15 14.45
C LEU A 17 0.86 -9.42 14.81
N ASP A 18 0.59 -9.74 16.08
CA ASP A 18 -0.77 -9.97 16.58
C ASP A 18 -1.65 -8.73 16.40
N VAL A 19 -1.09 -7.53 16.64
CA VAL A 19 -1.81 -6.29 16.36
C VAL A 19 -2.11 -6.15 14.87
N LEU A 20 -1.15 -6.38 13.97
CA LEU A 20 -1.37 -6.27 12.53
C LEU A 20 -2.45 -7.26 12.05
N HIS A 21 -2.37 -8.53 12.47
CA HIS A 21 -3.39 -9.53 12.13
C HIS A 21 -4.76 -9.15 12.68
N LYS A 22 -4.84 -8.65 13.92
CA LYS A 22 -6.09 -8.16 14.50
C LYS A 22 -6.69 -6.99 13.71
N ARG A 23 -5.86 -6.09 13.17
CA ARG A 23 -6.34 -4.98 12.32
C ARG A 23 -6.93 -5.47 11.00
N VAL A 24 -6.34 -6.52 10.41
CA VAL A 24 -6.90 -7.15 9.20
C VAL A 24 -8.26 -7.82 9.51
N LEU A 25 -8.37 -8.53 10.62
CA LEU A 25 -9.65 -9.11 11.05
C LEU A 25 -10.70 -8.00 11.26
N GLY A 26 -10.36 -6.94 11.97
CA GLY A 26 -11.23 -5.79 12.16
C GLY A 26 -11.67 -5.14 10.82
N LEU A 27 -10.77 -5.03 9.84
CA LEU A 27 -11.11 -4.52 8.50
C LEU A 27 -12.24 -5.33 7.86
N LYS A 28 -12.18 -6.66 7.94
CA LYS A 28 -13.22 -7.57 7.39
C LYS A 28 -14.58 -7.41 8.10
N GLU A 29 -14.55 -7.05 9.37
CA GLU A 29 -15.75 -6.78 10.18
C GLU A 29 -16.26 -5.33 10.04
N GLY A 30 -15.61 -4.52 9.19
CA GLY A 30 -15.96 -3.11 8.98
C GLY A 30 -15.33 -2.14 9.99
N TYR A 31 -14.46 -2.62 10.87
CA TYR A 31 -13.72 -1.82 11.86
C TYR A 31 -12.29 -1.54 11.39
N ARG A 32 -12.12 -0.52 10.59
CA ARG A 32 -10.79 -0.15 10.11
C ARG A 32 -10.04 0.71 11.12
N GLN A 33 -8.82 0.29 11.46
CA GLN A 33 -7.88 1.05 12.27
C GLN A 33 -6.49 0.99 11.62
N ASN A 34 -6.06 2.09 10.99
CA ASN A 34 -4.76 2.18 10.36
C ASN A 34 -3.62 2.11 11.40
N VAL A 35 -2.43 1.71 10.96
CA VAL A 35 -1.28 1.47 11.85
C VAL A 35 -0.07 2.27 11.38
N ALA A 36 0.66 2.87 12.32
CA ALA A 36 1.95 3.49 12.09
C ALA A 36 3.05 2.76 12.86
N LEU A 37 4.05 2.22 12.14
CA LEU A 37 5.23 1.57 12.71
C LEU A 37 6.43 2.54 12.67
N LEU A 38 6.72 3.17 13.79
CA LEU A 38 7.79 4.16 13.89
C LEU A 38 8.95 3.63 14.73
N GLY A 39 10.17 3.87 14.28
CA GLY A 39 11.37 3.47 15.02
C GLY A 39 12.63 3.73 14.21
N SER A 40 13.79 3.75 14.85
CA SER A 40 15.08 3.97 14.17
C SER A 40 15.36 2.90 13.11
N ARG A 41 16.35 3.16 12.25
CA ARG A 41 16.85 2.14 11.32
C ARG A 41 17.29 0.89 12.09
N THR A 42 17.22 -0.26 11.44
CA THR A 42 17.67 -1.56 11.97
C THR A 42 16.86 -2.16 13.13
N VAL A 43 15.80 -1.50 13.61
CA VAL A 43 14.95 -2.09 14.66
C VAL A 43 14.00 -3.20 14.18
N GLY A 44 14.07 -3.57 12.90
CA GLY A 44 13.33 -4.71 12.34
C GLY A 44 11.93 -4.39 11.83
N LYS A 45 11.56 -3.12 11.55
CA LYS A 45 10.23 -2.76 10.99
C LYS A 45 9.93 -3.51 9.70
N THR A 46 10.82 -3.41 8.71
CA THR A 46 10.67 -4.10 7.42
C THR A 46 10.59 -5.61 7.58
N SER A 47 11.38 -6.20 8.50
CA SER A 47 11.31 -7.65 8.79
C SER A 47 9.96 -8.04 9.38
N ILE A 48 9.36 -7.21 10.25
CA ILE A 48 8.01 -7.43 10.80
C ILE A 48 6.98 -7.38 9.66
N LEU A 49 7.06 -6.39 8.77
CA LEU A 49 6.15 -6.26 7.63
C LEU A 49 6.29 -7.43 6.65
N GLN A 50 7.52 -7.87 6.38
CA GLN A 50 7.77 -9.05 5.55
C GLN A 50 7.21 -10.32 6.18
N ARG A 51 7.38 -10.50 7.50
CA ARG A 51 6.80 -11.63 8.22
C ARG A 51 5.28 -11.58 8.19
N PHE A 52 4.68 -10.45 8.48
CA PHE A 52 3.23 -10.25 8.37
C PHE A 52 2.69 -10.65 6.99
N MET A 53 3.37 -10.23 5.91
CA MET A 53 2.98 -10.62 4.54
C MET A 53 3.15 -12.11 4.27
N ALA A 54 4.20 -12.74 4.82
CA ALA A 54 4.44 -14.17 4.66
C ALA A 54 3.42 -15.03 5.41
N ASP A 55 2.96 -14.56 6.57
CA ASP A 55 1.96 -15.24 7.39
C ASP A 55 0.52 -15.01 6.89
N HIS A 56 0.32 -14.06 5.95
CA HIS A 56 -1.00 -13.72 5.43
C HIS A 56 -1.42 -14.68 4.31
N ASP A 57 -2.48 -15.45 4.55
CA ASP A 57 -3.03 -16.46 3.62
C ASP A 57 -4.52 -16.23 3.26
N ASP A 58 -5.13 -15.14 3.73
CA ASP A 58 -6.55 -14.86 3.51
C ASP A 58 -6.83 -14.38 2.07
N PRO A 59 -7.50 -15.17 1.23
CA PRO A 59 -7.75 -14.83 -0.16
C PRO A 59 -8.75 -13.66 -0.35
N SER A 60 -9.49 -13.29 0.71
CA SER A 60 -10.41 -12.15 0.67
C SER A 60 -9.72 -10.80 0.88
N VAL A 61 -8.42 -10.81 1.20
CA VAL A 61 -7.63 -9.60 1.44
C VAL A 61 -6.41 -9.58 0.53
N THR A 62 -6.23 -8.50 -0.20
CA THR A 62 -5.03 -8.27 -1.01
C THR A 62 -4.04 -7.43 -0.21
N VAL A 63 -2.81 -7.91 -0.04
CA VAL A 63 -1.74 -7.17 0.65
C VAL A 63 -0.77 -6.60 -0.38
N VAL A 64 -0.56 -5.29 -0.33
CA VAL A 64 0.35 -4.53 -1.20
C VAL A 64 1.42 -3.88 -0.35
N TYR A 65 2.68 -4.12 -0.65
CA TYR A 65 3.83 -3.52 0.02
C TYR A 65 4.61 -2.66 -0.96
N LEU A 66 4.90 -1.43 -0.55
CA LEU A 66 5.65 -0.44 -1.32
C LEU A 66 6.76 0.14 -0.43
N ASP A 67 7.99 -0.01 -0.87
CA ASP A 67 9.14 0.66 -0.29
C ASP A 67 9.38 1.97 -1.04
N LEU A 68 9.32 3.07 -0.29
CA LEU A 68 9.39 4.43 -0.83
C LEU A 68 10.77 5.08 -0.64
N GLU A 69 11.74 4.37 -0.05
CA GLU A 69 13.07 4.93 0.23
C GLU A 69 13.73 5.51 -1.03
N GLY A 70 13.87 6.85 -1.07
CA GLY A 70 14.53 7.55 -2.18
C GLY A 70 13.84 7.39 -3.54
N ARG A 71 12.54 7.11 -3.58
CA ARG A 71 11.79 6.90 -4.82
C ARG A 71 10.99 8.14 -5.22
N ASP A 72 10.91 8.38 -6.53
CA ASP A 72 10.07 9.43 -7.09
C ASP A 72 8.62 8.99 -7.29
N PHE A 73 7.76 9.94 -7.63
CA PHE A 73 6.33 9.70 -7.84
C PHE A 73 6.05 8.75 -9.01
N ALA A 74 6.81 8.80 -10.09
CA ALA A 74 6.61 7.95 -11.25
C ALA A 74 6.92 6.49 -10.92
N TYR A 75 8.01 6.24 -10.18
CA TYR A 75 8.34 4.91 -9.68
C TYR A 75 7.27 4.40 -8.72
N PHE A 76 6.88 5.20 -7.72
CA PHE A 76 5.83 4.86 -6.76
C PHE A 76 4.54 4.45 -7.48
N THR A 77 4.07 5.27 -8.42
CA THR A 77 2.86 5.00 -9.20
C THR A 77 2.95 3.67 -9.94
N THR A 78 4.06 3.45 -10.63
CA THR A 78 4.28 2.21 -11.38
C THR A 78 4.26 0.99 -10.47
N GLN A 79 4.96 1.03 -9.33
CA GLN A 79 4.99 -0.09 -8.38
C GLN A 79 3.64 -0.31 -7.72
N PHE A 80 2.93 0.76 -7.35
CA PHE A 80 1.62 0.64 -6.73
C PHE A 80 0.64 -0.11 -7.63
N VAL A 81 0.53 0.34 -8.88
CA VAL A 81 -0.36 -0.28 -9.86
C VAL A 81 0.04 -1.73 -10.15
N LYS A 82 1.32 -1.96 -10.45
CA LYS A 82 1.84 -3.31 -10.74
C LYS A 82 1.57 -4.27 -9.58
N THR A 83 1.85 -3.86 -8.37
CA THR A 83 1.72 -4.73 -7.20
C THR A 83 0.26 -5.11 -6.93
N ILE A 84 -0.69 -4.19 -7.08
CA ILE A 84 -2.13 -4.49 -6.93
C ILE A 84 -2.55 -5.56 -7.95
N LEU A 85 -2.27 -5.32 -9.25
CA LEU A 85 -2.68 -6.25 -10.31
C LEU A 85 -1.98 -7.61 -10.18
N TYR A 86 -0.69 -7.61 -9.86
CA TYR A 86 0.08 -8.82 -9.64
C TYR A 86 -0.48 -9.66 -8.48
N GLN A 87 -0.75 -9.06 -7.33
CA GLN A 87 -1.28 -9.75 -6.17
C GLN A 87 -2.71 -10.26 -6.44
N PHE A 88 -3.50 -9.52 -7.18
CA PHE A 88 -4.83 -9.97 -7.60
C PHE A 88 -4.73 -11.23 -8.44
N LEU A 89 -3.97 -11.22 -9.55
CA LEU A 89 -3.81 -12.39 -10.43
C LEU A 89 -3.23 -13.59 -9.68
N LYS A 90 -2.22 -13.36 -8.82
CA LYS A 90 -1.66 -14.40 -7.97
C LYS A 90 -2.71 -15.04 -7.07
N SER A 91 -3.60 -14.25 -6.46
CA SER A 91 -4.68 -14.75 -5.60
C SER A 91 -5.76 -15.52 -6.37
N GLN A 92 -5.83 -15.35 -7.70
CA GLN A 92 -6.72 -16.09 -8.59
C GLN A 92 -6.04 -17.30 -9.25
N ASN A 93 -4.81 -17.63 -8.84
CA ASN A 93 -3.97 -18.66 -9.49
C ASN A 93 -3.79 -18.44 -11.00
N GLN A 94 -3.81 -17.18 -11.44
CA GLN A 94 -3.60 -16.79 -12.83
C GLN A 94 -2.11 -16.55 -13.11
N PRO A 95 -1.64 -16.73 -14.36
CA PRO A 95 -0.29 -16.37 -14.74
C PRO A 95 0.01 -14.90 -14.43
N VAL A 96 1.16 -14.63 -13.81
CA VAL A 96 1.61 -13.29 -13.48
C VAL A 96 2.78 -12.89 -14.36
N HIS A 97 2.85 -11.60 -14.70
CA HIS A 97 3.87 -11.00 -15.53
C HIS A 97 4.51 -9.82 -14.82
N GLU A 98 5.74 -9.48 -15.19
CA GLU A 98 6.39 -8.27 -14.67
C GLU A 98 6.01 -7.02 -15.48
N ASP A 99 5.58 -7.18 -16.72
CA ASP A 99 5.16 -6.09 -17.59
C ASP A 99 3.76 -5.59 -17.24
N LEU A 100 3.62 -4.28 -17.05
CA LEU A 100 2.35 -3.67 -16.66
C LEU A 100 1.25 -3.82 -17.71
N LYS A 101 1.60 -3.80 -19.00
CA LYS A 101 0.60 -3.95 -20.07
C LYS A 101 0.02 -5.36 -20.06
N LEU A 102 0.87 -6.38 -19.83
CA LEU A 102 0.42 -7.76 -19.72
C LEU A 102 -0.44 -7.98 -18.46
N LEU A 103 -0.10 -7.35 -17.34
CA LEU A 103 -0.93 -7.37 -16.12
C LEU A 103 -2.30 -6.73 -16.37
N CYS A 104 -2.35 -5.56 -17.00
CA CYS A 104 -3.60 -4.91 -17.36
C CYS A 104 -4.46 -5.79 -18.29
N ALA A 105 -3.85 -6.35 -19.33
CA ALA A 105 -4.56 -7.24 -20.27
C ALA A 105 -5.15 -8.47 -19.56
N ALA A 106 -4.39 -9.09 -18.64
CA ALA A 106 -4.87 -10.24 -17.88
C ALA A 106 -5.99 -9.89 -16.89
N CYS A 107 -6.07 -8.63 -16.43
CA CYS A 107 -7.10 -8.16 -15.49
C CYS A 107 -8.31 -7.53 -16.18
N GLN A 108 -8.28 -7.26 -17.49
CA GLN A 108 -9.22 -6.40 -18.20
C GLN A 108 -10.68 -6.86 -18.07
N ASP A 109 -10.94 -8.16 -18.08
CA ASP A 109 -12.30 -8.69 -18.00
C ASP A 109 -12.87 -8.65 -16.58
N THR A 110 -12.01 -8.75 -15.57
CA THR A 110 -12.43 -8.85 -14.17
C THR A 110 -12.35 -7.50 -13.43
N LEU A 111 -11.34 -6.68 -13.75
CA LEU A 111 -11.05 -5.39 -13.12
C LEU A 111 -11.11 -4.25 -14.14
N LYS A 112 -12.22 -4.14 -14.86
CA LYS A 112 -12.39 -3.25 -16.00
C LYS A 112 -12.20 -1.77 -15.67
N GLY A 113 -12.83 -1.29 -14.62
CA GLY A 113 -12.67 0.10 -14.16
C GLY A 113 -11.28 0.36 -13.59
N THR A 114 -10.71 -0.63 -12.89
CA THR A 114 -9.34 -0.56 -12.37
C THR A 114 -8.33 -0.42 -13.52
N THR A 115 -8.43 -1.22 -14.58
CA THR A 115 -7.50 -1.16 -15.73
C THR A 115 -7.64 0.17 -16.49
N VAL A 116 -8.86 0.64 -16.73
CA VAL A 116 -9.11 1.96 -17.34
C VAL A 116 -8.50 3.10 -16.49
N LEU A 117 -8.67 3.01 -15.16
CA LEU A 117 -8.08 3.99 -14.25
C LEU A 117 -6.55 3.96 -14.28
N VAL A 118 -5.95 2.77 -14.37
CA VAL A 118 -4.50 2.58 -14.51
C VAL A 118 -3.97 3.24 -15.78
N GLU A 119 -4.65 3.08 -16.90
CA GLU A 119 -4.27 3.71 -18.16
C GLU A 119 -4.31 5.25 -18.06
N ALA A 120 -5.37 5.78 -17.44
CA ALA A 120 -5.50 7.23 -17.20
C ALA A 120 -4.40 7.78 -16.28
N ILE A 121 -4.05 7.06 -15.20
CA ILE A 121 -2.96 7.41 -14.30
C ILE A 121 -1.62 7.45 -15.06
N ASN A 122 -1.34 6.40 -15.83
CA ASN A 122 -0.09 6.31 -16.60
C ASN A 122 0.04 7.44 -17.64
N ALA A 123 -1.06 7.82 -18.28
CA ALA A 123 -1.06 8.95 -19.23
C ALA A 123 -0.70 10.26 -18.51
N LEU A 124 -1.34 10.55 -17.37
CA LEU A 124 -1.07 11.77 -16.58
C LEU A 124 0.38 11.83 -16.07
N VAL A 125 0.91 10.71 -15.60
CA VAL A 125 2.31 10.65 -15.13
C VAL A 125 3.29 10.89 -16.28
N LYS A 126 3.05 10.33 -17.46
CA LYS A 126 3.88 10.57 -18.66
C LYS A 126 3.85 12.02 -19.13
N GLU A 127 2.71 12.71 -18.94
CA GLU A 127 2.55 14.12 -19.26
C GLU A 127 3.11 15.06 -18.17
N GLY A 128 3.64 14.52 -17.07
CA GLY A 128 4.13 15.29 -15.92
C GLY A 128 3.02 15.92 -15.07
N LYS A 129 1.77 15.53 -15.25
CA LYS A 129 0.60 15.99 -14.50
C LYS A 129 0.47 15.24 -13.18
N TYR A 130 1.47 15.41 -12.32
CA TYR A 130 1.61 14.62 -11.07
C TYR A 130 0.48 14.86 -10.07
N PRO A 131 -0.02 16.08 -9.83
CA PRO A 131 -1.12 16.29 -8.90
C PRO A 131 -2.40 15.54 -9.32
N GLU A 132 -2.78 15.62 -10.60
CA GLU A 132 -3.94 14.89 -11.13
C GLU A 132 -3.73 13.38 -11.14
N GLY A 133 -2.52 12.94 -11.52
CA GLY A 133 -2.10 11.53 -11.48
C GLY A 133 -2.20 10.96 -10.08
N TYR A 134 -1.76 11.71 -9.07
CA TYR A 134 -1.82 11.31 -7.67
C TYR A 134 -3.26 11.22 -7.15
N ALA A 135 -4.09 12.21 -7.44
CA ALA A 135 -5.50 12.18 -7.05
C ALA A 135 -6.23 10.96 -7.63
N ARG A 136 -5.92 10.59 -8.89
CA ARG A 136 -6.43 9.38 -9.53
C ARG A 136 -5.86 8.10 -8.91
N LEU A 137 -4.55 8.07 -8.64
CA LEU A 137 -3.90 6.92 -8.00
C LEU A 137 -4.52 6.61 -6.64
N LEU A 138 -4.81 7.64 -5.85
CA LEU A 138 -5.46 7.46 -4.55
C LEU A 138 -6.91 6.97 -4.63
N SER A 139 -7.59 7.03 -5.78
CA SER A 139 -8.90 6.41 -5.97
C SER A 139 -8.83 4.93 -6.38
N LEU A 140 -7.65 4.45 -6.79
CA LEU A 140 -7.45 3.08 -7.25
C LEU A 140 -7.83 2.02 -6.20
N PRO A 141 -7.48 2.15 -4.91
CA PRO A 141 -7.89 1.20 -3.87
C PRO A 141 -9.40 0.97 -3.80
N GLU A 142 -10.18 2.04 -3.87
CA GLU A 142 -11.65 1.97 -3.80
C GLU A 142 -12.23 1.26 -5.02
N THR A 143 -11.77 1.64 -6.24
CA THR A 143 -12.19 1.00 -7.49
C THR A 143 -11.84 -0.48 -7.49
N PHE A 144 -10.61 -0.82 -7.10
CA PHE A 144 -10.14 -2.19 -7.01
C PHE A 144 -10.96 -3.03 -6.02
N CYS A 145 -11.22 -2.52 -4.81
CA CYS A 145 -12.01 -3.23 -3.81
C CYS A 145 -13.45 -3.45 -4.29
N ALA A 146 -14.05 -2.46 -4.96
CA ALA A 146 -15.41 -2.56 -5.49
C ALA A 146 -15.54 -3.64 -6.59
N GLU A 147 -14.55 -3.75 -7.48
CA GLU A 147 -14.58 -4.71 -8.59
C GLU A 147 -14.14 -6.11 -8.16
N SER A 148 -13.09 -6.22 -7.34
CA SER A 148 -12.56 -7.51 -6.90
C SER A 148 -13.37 -8.19 -5.81
N GLY A 149 -14.21 -7.42 -5.08
CA GLY A 149 -14.89 -7.89 -3.87
C GLY A 149 -13.94 -8.15 -2.70
N LYS A 150 -12.67 -7.73 -2.79
CA LYS A 150 -11.64 -7.95 -1.77
C LYS A 150 -11.40 -6.69 -0.96
N SER A 151 -10.96 -6.86 0.28
CA SER A 151 -10.33 -5.78 1.06
C SER A 151 -8.86 -5.60 0.65
N LEU A 152 -8.33 -4.40 0.87
CA LEU A 152 -6.93 -4.07 0.57
C LEU A 152 -6.18 -3.68 1.84
N VAL A 153 -4.98 -4.22 2.01
CA VAL A 153 -3.99 -3.73 2.97
C VAL A 153 -2.86 -3.08 2.19
N LEU A 154 -2.70 -1.79 2.36
CA LEU A 154 -1.65 -1.01 1.71
C LEU A 154 -0.56 -0.66 2.72
N ILE A 155 0.62 -1.21 2.53
CA ILE A 155 1.80 -1.00 3.36
C ILE A 155 2.73 -0.03 2.63
N LEU A 156 3.00 1.13 3.26
CA LEU A 156 3.90 2.16 2.77
C LEU A 156 5.11 2.24 3.70
N ASP A 157 6.20 1.59 3.32
CA ASP A 157 7.46 1.66 4.08
C ASP A 157 8.24 2.91 3.67
N GLU A 158 8.87 3.56 4.64
CA GLU A 158 9.52 4.88 4.51
C GLU A 158 8.58 5.96 3.92
N PHE A 159 7.31 5.96 4.37
CA PHE A 159 6.23 6.79 3.83
C PHE A 159 6.52 8.31 3.88
N GLN A 160 7.40 8.76 4.76
CA GLN A 160 7.79 10.18 4.87
C GLN A 160 8.48 10.69 3.58
N ASP A 161 8.99 9.80 2.74
CA ASP A 161 9.64 10.16 1.47
C ASP A 161 8.62 10.54 0.38
N MET A 162 7.32 10.31 0.63
CA MET A 162 6.27 10.90 -0.21
C MET A 162 6.33 12.45 -0.24
N ALA A 163 6.94 13.08 0.76
CA ALA A 163 7.16 14.53 0.77
C ALA A 163 7.95 15.01 -0.47
N ASP A 164 8.74 14.13 -1.09
CA ASP A 164 9.62 14.44 -2.21
C ASP A 164 8.97 14.16 -3.59
N PHE A 165 7.68 13.81 -3.64
CA PHE A 165 6.96 13.45 -4.87
C PHE A 165 6.66 14.60 -5.82
N SER A 166 7.04 15.81 -5.53
CA SER A 166 6.67 17.01 -6.32
C SER A 166 5.14 17.16 -6.52
N VAL A 167 4.36 16.68 -5.55
CA VAL A 167 2.90 16.77 -5.49
C VAL A 167 2.51 17.69 -4.34
N PRO A 168 1.95 18.88 -4.60
CA PRO A 168 1.49 19.77 -3.53
C PRO A 168 0.44 19.09 -2.64
N GLY A 169 0.62 19.18 -1.32
CA GLY A 169 -0.36 18.66 -0.38
C GLY A 169 -0.49 17.14 -0.38
N VAL A 170 0.58 16.40 -0.69
CA VAL A 170 0.59 14.94 -0.83
C VAL A 170 -0.06 14.22 0.36
N PHE A 171 0.23 14.61 1.59
CA PHE A 171 -0.34 14.00 2.79
C PHE A 171 -1.78 14.43 3.06
N GLN A 172 -2.14 15.66 2.74
CA GLN A 172 -3.52 16.14 2.87
C GLN A 172 -4.46 15.37 1.93
N GLU A 173 -4.04 15.16 0.69
CA GLU A 173 -4.82 14.35 -0.26
C GLU A 173 -4.89 12.88 0.15
N LEU A 174 -3.78 12.30 0.64
CA LEU A 174 -3.77 10.95 1.21
C LEU A 174 -4.76 10.87 2.39
N GLY A 175 -4.72 11.83 3.31
CA GLY A 175 -5.60 11.87 4.48
C GLY A 175 -7.08 11.89 4.09
N LYS A 176 -7.48 12.71 3.13
CA LYS A 176 -8.85 12.75 2.61
C LYS A 176 -9.31 11.38 2.10
N ARG A 177 -8.44 10.68 1.36
CA ARG A 177 -8.76 9.34 0.83
C ARG A 177 -8.82 8.29 1.92
N ILE A 178 -7.86 8.29 2.84
CA ILE A 178 -7.91 7.39 4.00
C ILE A 178 -9.22 7.55 4.77
N MET A 179 -9.75 8.75 4.95
CA MET A 179 -11.03 8.97 5.66
C MET A 179 -12.22 8.28 5.00
N THR A 180 -12.27 8.21 3.69
CA THR A 180 -13.43 7.73 2.92
C THR A 180 -13.35 6.25 2.54
N GLN A 181 -12.17 5.71 2.35
CA GLN A 181 -11.94 4.34 1.87
C GLN A 181 -12.11 3.31 3.00
N LYS A 182 -13.30 2.76 3.15
CA LYS A 182 -13.63 1.82 4.23
C LYS A 182 -12.97 0.43 4.10
N ASN A 183 -12.77 -0.04 2.87
CA ASN A 183 -12.25 -1.39 2.58
C ASN A 183 -10.73 -1.41 2.35
N CYS A 184 -10.03 -0.35 2.75
CA CYS A 184 -8.57 -0.25 2.64
C CYS A 184 -7.96 0.08 4.00
N LEU A 185 -7.09 -0.81 4.51
CA LEU A 185 -6.28 -0.60 5.70
C LEU A 185 -4.91 -0.06 5.28
N TYR A 186 -4.51 1.04 5.88
CA TYR A 186 -3.20 1.62 5.68
C TYR A 186 -2.26 1.27 6.83
N ILE A 187 -1.10 0.73 6.49
CA ILE A 187 0.02 0.51 7.39
C ILE A 187 1.17 1.38 6.87
N VAL A 188 1.59 2.35 7.65
CA VAL A 188 2.74 3.19 7.30
C VAL A 188 3.92 2.86 8.19
N ALA A 189 5.13 2.84 7.64
CA ALA A 189 6.34 2.65 8.43
C ALA A 189 7.37 3.73 8.12
N SER A 190 8.21 4.07 9.11
CA SER A 190 9.26 5.05 8.95
C SER A 190 10.45 4.78 9.86
N SER A 191 11.65 4.94 9.31
CA SER A 191 12.91 4.97 10.05
C SER A 191 13.25 6.34 10.61
N TYR A 192 12.54 7.39 10.19
CA TYR A 192 12.70 8.77 10.64
C TYR A 192 11.52 9.16 11.55
N ALA A 193 11.52 8.58 12.77
CA ALA A 193 10.37 8.64 13.68
C ALA A 193 9.89 10.08 13.98
N GLU A 194 10.77 11.05 14.10
CA GLU A 194 10.41 12.46 14.36
C GLU A 194 9.69 13.10 13.15
N LYS A 195 10.29 12.99 11.94
CA LYS A 195 9.66 13.47 10.69
C LYS A 195 8.28 12.82 10.49
N ALA A 196 8.20 11.51 10.73
CA ALA A 196 6.96 10.77 10.61
C ALA A 196 5.90 11.20 11.64
N ARG A 197 6.27 11.42 12.92
CA ARG A 197 5.34 11.94 13.94
C ARG A 197 4.79 13.29 13.57
N THR A 198 5.62 14.20 13.07
CA THR A 198 5.17 15.52 12.59
C THR A 198 4.14 15.37 11.46
N ILE A 199 4.41 14.53 10.47
CA ILE A 199 3.46 14.27 9.37
C ILE A 199 2.15 13.68 9.91
N LEU A 200 2.23 12.68 10.79
CA LEU A 200 1.05 12.03 11.35
C LEU A 200 0.21 12.98 12.21
N SER A 201 0.83 13.81 13.05
CA SER A 201 0.12 14.74 13.92
C SER A 201 -0.47 15.94 13.19
N GLU A 202 0.25 16.51 12.21
CA GLU A 202 -0.14 17.74 11.54
C GLU A 202 -0.97 17.51 10.26
N LYS A 203 -0.70 16.43 9.52
CA LYS A 203 -1.27 16.19 8.18
C LYS A 203 -2.25 15.01 8.14
N LEU A 204 -2.07 14.02 9.01
CA LEU A 204 -2.84 12.79 9.05
C LEU A 204 -3.45 12.53 10.45
N SER A 205 -3.69 13.59 11.20
CA SER A 205 -4.22 13.50 12.57
C SER A 205 -5.52 12.68 12.62
N LEU A 206 -5.68 11.88 13.67
CA LEU A 206 -6.82 10.98 13.92
C LEU A 206 -6.98 9.80 12.94
N LEU A 207 -6.07 9.61 11.98
CA LEU A 207 -6.17 8.52 11.00
C LEU A 207 -5.36 7.28 11.38
N PHE A 208 -4.39 7.45 12.24
CA PHE A 208 -3.51 6.38 12.72
C PHE A 208 -3.55 6.30 14.24
N GLY A 209 -3.79 5.11 14.76
CA GLY A 209 -3.81 4.82 16.18
C GLY A 209 -2.59 4.04 16.66
#